data_82c36c135116e2a8742b74cc15adde69
#
_entry.id   82c36c135116e2a8742b74cc15adde69
#
_cell.length_a   1.000
_cell.length_b   1.000
_cell.length_c   1.000
_cell.angle_alpha   90.00
_cell.angle_beta   90.00
_cell.angle_gamma   90.00
#
_symmetry.space_group_name_H-M   'P 1'
#
loop_
_entity.id
_entity.type
_entity.pdbx_description
1 polymer ?
#
loop_
_entity_poly.entity_id
_entity_poly.type
_entity_poly.pdbx_seq_one_letter_code
_entity_poly.pdbx_strand_id
1 'polypeptide(L)'
;MSSINSDEIISIQKEEIENFDTMSKDSEVGTVVTVGDGIATIYGIDHAMYGEIVTFENGLKGMVQDIRKNEIGCILLGSDTGIREGTKVARTGKKAGVPVGDAYVGRVVNALGEAIDGKGEIKSDDYRPIENEAPGIVDRKSVSVPLETGILSIDAMFPIGRGQRELIIGDRQTGKTSIALDTILNQKGKDVICVYVAIGQKASTVAKVVNTLQTHGAMDYTIIVSSTASDCAPLQYIAPYAGTAMAEYFMHKGKDALIIYDDLSKHAVAYRALSLLLGRSPGREAYPGDVFYLHSRLLERSSRLSDEMGGGSITALPIIETQAGDVSAYIQTNVISITDGQIFLESGLFASGMRPAVNVGLSVSRVGGAAQTKAMKKASGSIRIDLAQYREMEVFTQFSSDLDAATKEELEYGSGLMELLKQPLYHPLSLHEKVITLCAATHKVLLGVEKTKIKQFQYDMLQMFETEHPEIGQEIEEKKVLTEELIDKIVETAKEFKKSRC
;
A
#
# COMPACT_ATOMS: atom_id res chain seq x y z
N MET A 1 -3.71 -11.05 -78.17
CA MET A 1 -3.99 -11.73 -76.88
C MET A 1 -2.64 -12.12 -76.31
N SER A 2 -2.10 -11.34 -75.33
CA SER A 2 -0.83 -11.67 -74.72
C SER A 2 -1.10 -12.78 -73.69
N SER A 3 -0.46 -13.89 -73.85
CA SER A 3 -0.46 -14.99 -72.89
C SER A 3 0.25 -14.50 -71.62
N ILE A 4 -0.49 -14.38 -70.52
CA ILE A 4 0.07 -14.14 -69.23
C ILE A 4 0.98 -15.31 -68.86
N ASN A 5 2.24 -15.04 -68.58
CA ASN A 5 3.25 -16.06 -68.33
C ASN A 5 2.98 -16.69 -66.92
N SER A 6 3.10 -18.02 -66.86
CA SER A 6 2.86 -18.78 -65.62
C SER A 6 3.68 -18.25 -64.43
N ASP A 7 4.86 -17.69 -64.65
CA ASP A 7 5.75 -17.11 -63.61
C ASP A 7 5.23 -15.78 -63.12
N GLU A 8 4.51 -14.98 -63.90
CA GLU A 8 3.84 -13.76 -63.44
C GLU A 8 2.64 -14.07 -62.55
N ILE A 9 1.89 -15.12 -62.87
CA ILE A 9 0.76 -15.56 -62.03
C ILE A 9 1.26 -16.07 -60.69
N ILE A 10 2.37 -16.82 -60.66
CA ILE A 10 2.98 -17.34 -59.44
C ILE A 10 3.56 -16.19 -58.59
N SER A 11 4.18 -15.18 -59.21
CA SER A 11 4.69 -14.03 -58.49
C SER A 11 3.58 -13.17 -57.86
N ILE A 12 2.48 -12.94 -58.57
CA ILE A 12 1.31 -12.22 -58.09
C ILE A 12 0.64 -13.00 -56.93
N GLN A 13 0.50 -14.32 -57.07
CA GLN A 13 -0.06 -15.16 -56.01
C GLN A 13 0.85 -15.19 -54.76
N LYS A 14 2.16 -15.20 -54.93
CA LYS A 14 3.12 -15.16 -53.85
C LYS A 14 3.09 -13.82 -53.11
N GLU A 15 2.99 -12.72 -53.84
CA GLU A 15 2.86 -11.37 -53.31
C GLU A 15 1.51 -11.17 -52.61
N GLU A 16 0.41 -11.74 -53.15
CA GLU A 16 -0.90 -11.74 -52.46
C GLU A 16 -0.89 -12.60 -51.17
N ILE A 17 -0.21 -13.77 -51.20
CA ILE A 17 -0.09 -14.63 -50.02
C ILE A 17 0.79 -13.96 -48.95
N GLU A 18 1.93 -13.35 -49.31
CA GLU A 18 2.78 -12.62 -48.39
C GLU A 18 2.08 -11.39 -47.80
N ASN A 19 1.35 -10.64 -48.63
CA ASN A 19 0.54 -9.51 -48.17
C ASN A 19 -0.67 -9.97 -47.36
N PHE A 20 -1.30 -11.10 -47.68
CA PHE A 20 -2.41 -11.66 -46.90
C PHE A 20 -1.95 -12.13 -45.54
N ASP A 21 -0.79 -12.76 -45.42
CA ASP A 21 -0.24 -13.23 -44.15
C ASP A 21 0.18 -12.04 -43.25
N THR A 22 0.64 -10.94 -43.82
CA THR A 22 0.98 -9.70 -43.10
C THR A 22 -0.28 -8.93 -42.67
N MET A 23 -1.33 -8.87 -43.53
CA MET A 23 -2.59 -8.23 -43.15
C MET A 23 -3.45 -9.06 -42.19
N SER A 24 -3.35 -10.40 -42.20
CA SER A 24 -4.11 -11.27 -41.29
C SER A 24 -3.56 -11.25 -39.86
N LYS A 25 -2.30 -10.91 -39.64
CA LYS A 25 -1.70 -10.78 -38.32
C LYS A 25 -2.16 -9.54 -37.53
N ASP A 26 -2.58 -8.49 -38.24
CA ASP A 26 -2.94 -7.22 -37.61
C ASP A 26 -4.45 -7.04 -37.33
N SER A 27 -5.32 -7.96 -37.76
CA SER A 27 -6.78 -7.81 -37.62
C SER A 27 -7.55 -9.13 -37.41
N GLU A 28 -7.04 -9.98 -36.51
CA GLU A 28 -7.79 -11.19 -36.14
C GLU A 28 -9.08 -10.80 -35.39
N VAL A 29 -10.23 -11.18 -35.96
CA VAL A 29 -11.56 -10.86 -35.45
C VAL A 29 -12.27 -12.14 -35.03
N GLY A 30 -12.56 -12.23 -33.74
CA GLY A 30 -13.36 -13.31 -33.15
C GLY A 30 -14.81 -12.96 -32.97
N THR A 31 -15.53 -13.92 -32.39
CA THR A 31 -16.95 -13.80 -32.11
C THR A 31 -17.21 -14.26 -30.69
N VAL A 32 -18.05 -13.53 -29.96
CA VAL A 32 -18.50 -13.91 -28.60
C VAL A 32 -19.40 -15.14 -28.69
N VAL A 33 -19.06 -16.17 -27.94
CA VAL A 33 -19.84 -17.40 -27.80
C VAL A 33 -20.79 -17.32 -26.59
N THR A 34 -20.26 -16.84 -25.45
CA THR A 34 -21.05 -16.62 -24.24
C THR A 34 -20.59 -15.34 -23.55
N VAL A 35 -21.51 -14.65 -22.88
CA VAL A 35 -21.21 -13.46 -22.08
C VAL A 35 -22.09 -13.43 -20.84
N GLY A 36 -21.53 -13.04 -19.72
CA GLY A 36 -22.25 -12.82 -18.46
C GLY A 36 -21.29 -12.57 -17.31
N ASP A 37 -21.76 -11.86 -16.30
CA ASP A 37 -21.03 -11.57 -15.04
C ASP A 37 -19.65 -10.96 -15.25
N GLY A 38 -19.45 -10.15 -16.30
CA GLY A 38 -18.20 -9.51 -16.62
C GLY A 38 -17.17 -10.40 -17.32
N ILE A 39 -17.58 -11.57 -17.85
CA ILE A 39 -16.75 -12.50 -18.61
C ILE A 39 -17.36 -12.74 -19.98
N ALA A 40 -16.52 -12.82 -21.01
CA ALA A 40 -16.90 -13.26 -22.34
C ALA A 40 -16.01 -14.43 -22.79
N THR A 41 -16.61 -15.45 -23.37
CA THR A 41 -15.89 -16.50 -24.09
C THR A 41 -15.90 -16.15 -25.58
N ILE A 42 -14.73 -16.14 -26.20
CA ILE A 42 -14.53 -15.70 -27.56
C ILE A 42 -13.95 -16.86 -28.37
N TYR A 43 -14.44 -17.01 -29.60
CA TYR A 43 -13.93 -17.96 -30.61
C TYR A 43 -13.31 -17.20 -31.77
N GLY A 44 -12.22 -17.73 -32.38
CA GLY A 44 -11.64 -17.21 -33.62
C GLY A 44 -10.58 -16.12 -33.46
N ILE A 45 -9.97 -16.01 -32.25
CA ILE A 45 -8.77 -15.21 -31.99
C ILE A 45 -7.65 -16.11 -31.45
N ASP A 46 -7.23 -17.05 -32.26
CA ASP A 46 -6.37 -18.17 -31.84
C ASP A 46 -4.94 -17.74 -31.46
N HIS A 47 -4.48 -16.57 -31.90
CA HIS A 47 -3.17 -16.03 -31.58
C HIS A 47 -3.21 -15.01 -30.44
N ALA A 48 -4.33 -14.88 -29.70
CA ALA A 48 -4.43 -13.98 -28.56
C ALA A 48 -3.45 -14.36 -27.45
N MET A 49 -2.82 -13.36 -26.86
CA MET A 49 -1.86 -13.54 -25.76
C MET A 49 -2.54 -13.32 -24.40
N TYR A 50 -2.06 -14.01 -23.37
CA TYR A 50 -2.47 -13.75 -21.99
C TYR A 50 -2.18 -12.28 -21.62
N GLY A 51 -3.17 -11.60 -21.04
CA GLY A 51 -3.07 -10.18 -20.69
C GLY A 51 -3.23 -9.23 -21.89
N GLU A 52 -3.54 -9.72 -23.09
CA GLU A 52 -3.81 -8.88 -24.25
C GLU A 52 -5.15 -8.16 -24.14
N ILE A 53 -5.20 -6.90 -24.54
CA ILE A 53 -6.45 -6.15 -24.68
C ILE A 53 -7.12 -6.52 -26.01
N VAL A 54 -8.40 -6.83 -25.92
CA VAL A 54 -9.31 -6.98 -27.06
C VAL A 54 -10.37 -5.89 -27.02
N THR A 55 -10.89 -5.51 -28.18
CA THR A 55 -11.93 -4.47 -28.31
C THR A 55 -13.19 -5.08 -28.92
N PHE A 56 -14.30 -4.93 -28.22
CA PHE A 56 -15.62 -5.35 -28.69
C PHE A 56 -16.22 -4.32 -29.66
N GLU A 57 -17.16 -4.75 -30.49
CA GLU A 57 -17.80 -3.91 -31.50
C GLU A 57 -18.42 -2.61 -30.93
N ASN A 58 -18.88 -2.65 -29.67
CA ASN A 58 -19.43 -1.47 -28.97
C ASN A 58 -18.34 -0.56 -28.34
N GLY A 59 -17.05 -0.85 -28.59
CA GLY A 59 -15.91 -0.09 -28.05
C GLY A 59 -15.47 -0.51 -26.64
N LEU A 60 -16.19 -1.45 -25.98
CA LEU A 60 -15.75 -1.97 -24.67
C LEU A 60 -14.43 -2.70 -24.84
N LYS A 61 -13.54 -2.53 -23.86
CA LYS A 61 -12.28 -3.27 -23.79
C LYS A 61 -12.45 -4.51 -22.92
N GLY A 62 -11.77 -5.57 -23.28
CA GLY A 62 -11.61 -6.77 -22.49
C GLY A 62 -10.15 -7.16 -22.37
N MET A 63 -9.81 -8.00 -21.41
CA MET A 63 -8.48 -8.54 -21.22
C MET A 63 -8.52 -10.06 -21.23
N VAL A 64 -7.67 -10.67 -22.03
CA VAL A 64 -7.53 -12.13 -22.15
C VAL A 64 -6.97 -12.70 -20.86
N GLN A 65 -7.68 -13.66 -20.25
CA GLN A 65 -7.30 -14.27 -18.97
C GLN A 65 -7.25 -15.80 -18.99
N ASP A 66 -7.85 -16.41 -20.00
CA ASP A 66 -7.83 -17.86 -20.15
C ASP A 66 -7.70 -18.22 -21.64
N ILE A 67 -6.80 -19.12 -21.95
CA ILE A 67 -6.54 -19.55 -23.33
C ILE A 67 -6.72 -21.06 -23.39
N ARG A 68 -7.74 -21.50 -24.11
CA ARG A 68 -8.05 -22.90 -24.37
C ARG A 68 -7.88 -23.22 -25.85
N LYS A 69 -7.98 -24.48 -26.20
CA LYS A 69 -7.71 -24.96 -27.60
C LYS A 69 -8.52 -24.22 -28.65
N ASN A 70 -9.78 -23.89 -28.36
CA ASN A 70 -10.70 -23.26 -29.35
C ASN A 70 -11.46 -22.07 -28.75
N GLU A 71 -11.18 -21.68 -27.50
CA GLU A 71 -11.92 -20.65 -26.77
C GLU A 71 -10.97 -19.78 -25.97
N ILE A 72 -11.24 -18.51 -25.98
CA ILE A 72 -10.52 -17.51 -25.20
C ILE A 72 -11.45 -16.93 -24.16
N GLY A 73 -11.10 -17.11 -22.88
CA GLY A 73 -11.77 -16.45 -21.74
C GLY A 73 -11.25 -15.03 -21.56
N CYS A 74 -12.16 -14.07 -21.65
CA CYS A 74 -11.87 -12.65 -21.56
C CYS A 74 -12.64 -12.01 -20.41
N ILE A 75 -11.98 -11.22 -19.57
CA ILE A 75 -12.65 -10.38 -18.57
C ILE A 75 -13.00 -9.04 -19.20
N LEU A 76 -14.20 -8.54 -18.92
CA LEU A 76 -14.69 -7.28 -19.47
C LEU A 76 -14.28 -6.11 -18.55
N LEU A 77 -13.69 -5.10 -19.13
CA LEU A 77 -13.22 -3.91 -18.38
C LEU A 77 -14.30 -2.82 -18.30
N GLY A 78 -15.53 -3.23 -18.02
CA GLY A 78 -16.68 -2.36 -17.91
C GLY A 78 -17.99 -3.15 -17.87
N SER A 79 -19.12 -2.46 -18.12
CA SER A 79 -20.44 -3.11 -18.19
C SER A 79 -20.56 -3.99 -19.44
N ASP A 80 -21.06 -5.19 -19.28
CA ASP A 80 -21.40 -6.13 -20.36
C ASP A 80 -22.67 -5.74 -21.15
N THR A 81 -23.29 -4.61 -20.78
CA THR A 81 -24.51 -4.12 -21.44
C THR A 81 -24.25 -3.88 -22.95
N GLY A 82 -25.06 -4.52 -23.77
CA GLY A 82 -24.94 -4.41 -25.24
C GLY A 82 -24.01 -5.44 -25.90
N ILE A 83 -23.31 -6.26 -25.12
CA ILE A 83 -22.57 -7.42 -25.64
C ILE A 83 -23.51 -8.64 -25.60
N ARG A 84 -23.52 -9.41 -26.66
CA ARG A 84 -24.33 -10.61 -26.81
C ARG A 84 -23.58 -11.67 -27.61
N GLU A 85 -24.09 -12.86 -27.62
CA GLU A 85 -23.62 -13.92 -28.51
C GLU A 85 -23.61 -13.43 -29.96
N GLY A 86 -22.54 -13.70 -30.69
CA GLY A 86 -22.32 -13.22 -32.05
C GLY A 86 -21.64 -11.85 -32.16
N THR A 87 -21.47 -11.08 -31.07
CA THR A 87 -20.76 -9.79 -31.06
C THR A 87 -19.31 -9.99 -31.56
N LYS A 88 -18.84 -9.10 -32.44
CA LYS A 88 -17.47 -9.15 -32.94
C LYS A 88 -16.47 -8.56 -31.95
N VAL A 89 -15.28 -9.18 -31.93
CA VAL A 89 -14.18 -8.82 -31.02
C VAL A 89 -12.88 -8.79 -31.82
N ALA A 90 -12.18 -7.67 -31.79
CA ALA A 90 -10.90 -7.50 -32.47
C ALA A 90 -9.74 -7.55 -31.49
N ARG A 91 -8.66 -8.21 -31.85
CA ARG A 91 -7.38 -8.16 -31.13
C ARG A 91 -6.72 -6.80 -31.31
N THR A 92 -5.98 -6.37 -30.28
CA THR A 92 -5.17 -5.15 -30.36
C THR A 92 -3.66 -5.43 -30.46
N GLY A 93 -3.22 -6.66 -30.18
CA GLY A 93 -1.80 -7.01 -30.09
C GLY A 93 -1.06 -6.34 -28.93
N LYS A 94 -1.77 -5.61 -28.05
CA LYS A 94 -1.18 -4.84 -26.94
C LYS A 94 -1.57 -5.45 -25.59
N LYS A 95 -0.60 -5.56 -24.69
CA LYS A 95 -0.87 -5.94 -23.30
C LYS A 95 -1.68 -4.86 -22.59
N ALA A 96 -2.49 -5.29 -21.64
CA ALA A 96 -3.24 -4.37 -20.75
C ALA A 96 -2.29 -3.44 -20.01
N GLY A 97 -2.60 -2.18 -19.98
CA GLY A 97 -1.80 -1.15 -19.35
C GLY A 97 -2.64 0.06 -18.98
N VAL A 98 -2.00 1.02 -18.32
CA VAL A 98 -2.61 2.28 -17.93
C VAL A 98 -1.74 3.45 -18.39
N PRO A 99 -2.35 4.58 -18.72
CA PRO A 99 -1.61 5.80 -18.95
C PRO A 99 -0.98 6.28 -17.63
N VAL A 100 0.23 6.82 -17.70
CA VAL A 100 1.02 7.30 -16.56
C VAL A 100 1.64 8.65 -16.88
N GLY A 101 2.02 9.40 -15.86
CA GLY A 101 2.63 10.71 -16.03
C GLY A 101 2.57 11.57 -14.77
N ASP A 102 3.34 12.65 -14.75
CA ASP A 102 3.33 13.61 -13.64
C ASP A 102 1.95 14.30 -13.50
N ALA A 103 1.18 14.41 -14.59
CA ALA A 103 -0.16 14.99 -14.60
C ALA A 103 -1.22 14.20 -13.81
N TYR A 104 -0.90 12.96 -13.41
CA TYR A 104 -1.76 12.12 -12.55
C TYR A 104 -1.69 12.50 -11.07
N VAL A 105 -0.65 13.20 -10.63
CA VAL A 105 -0.53 13.68 -9.25
C VAL A 105 -1.64 14.68 -8.96
N GLY A 106 -2.32 14.52 -7.83
CA GLY A 106 -3.48 15.34 -7.44
C GLY A 106 -4.81 14.90 -8.04
N ARG A 107 -4.83 13.79 -8.77
CA ARG A 107 -6.03 13.31 -9.48
C ARG A 107 -6.61 12.05 -8.84
N VAL A 108 -7.91 11.86 -9.09
CA VAL A 108 -8.65 10.64 -8.76
C VAL A 108 -9.04 9.96 -10.06
N VAL A 109 -8.59 8.72 -10.24
CA VAL A 109 -8.80 7.94 -11.47
C VAL A 109 -9.43 6.58 -11.17
N ASN A 110 -10.05 5.98 -12.19
CA ASN A 110 -10.50 4.59 -12.12
C ASN A 110 -9.36 3.61 -12.39
N ALA A 111 -9.64 2.31 -12.38
CA ALA A 111 -8.68 1.25 -12.64
C ALA A 111 -8.09 1.26 -14.08
N LEU A 112 -8.68 2.00 -15.01
CA LEU A 112 -8.19 2.19 -16.38
C LEU A 112 -7.33 3.45 -16.55
N GLY A 113 -7.15 4.25 -15.47
CA GLY A 113 -6.47 5.54 -15.51
C GLY A 113 -7.31 6.70 -16.03
N GLU A 114 -8.62 6.54 -16.16
CA GLU A 114 -9.55 7.60 -16.58
C GLU A 114 -9.92 8.48 -15.37
N ALA A 115 -9.95 9.79 -15.58
CA ALA A 115 -10.28 10.73 -14.52
C ALA A 115 -11.76 10.63 -14.09
N ILE A 116 -11.98 10.51 -12.77
CA ILE A 116 -13.32 10.45 -12.17
C ILE A 116 -13.57 11.59 -11.16
N ASP A 117 -12.66 12.56 -11.09
CA ASP A 117 -12.69 13.69 -10.16
C ASP A 117 -13.39 14.94 -10.72
N GLY A 118 -13.91 14.88 -11.94
CA GLY A 118 -14.58 16.01 -12.59
C GLY A 118 -13.66 17.15 -13.07
N LYS A 119 -12.33 16.97 -12.96
CA LYS A 119 -11.33 17.99 -13.36
C LYS A 119 -10.91 17.89 -14.84
N GLY A 120 -11.64 17.12 -15.65
CA GLY A 120 -11.35 16.93 -17.07
C GLY A 120 -10.31 15.83 -17.33
N GLU A 121 -10.08 15.60 -18.62
CA GLU A 121 -9.16 14.56 -19.11
C GLU A 121 -7.71 14.84 -18.71
N ILE A 122 -6.95 13.77 -18.44
CA ILE A 122 -5.54 13.83 -18.05
C ILE A 122 -4.69 13.55 -19.28
N LYS A 123 -3.76 14.45 -19.59
CA LYS A 123 -2.76 14.20 -20.63
C LYS A 123 -1.70 13.27 -20.06
N SER A 124 -1.56 12.11 -20.68
CA SER A 124 -0.58 11.10 -20.26
C SER A 124 0.77 11.37 -20.92
N ASP A 125 1.85 11.16 -20.18
CA ASP A 125 3.22 11.23 -20.71
C ASP A 125 3.63 9.91 -21.35
N ASP A 126 3.16 8.79 -20.80
CA ASP A 126 3.56 7.45 -21.19
C ASP A 126 2.44 6.43 -20.90
N TYR A 127 2.63 5.18 -21.31
CA TYR A 127 1.72 4.07 -21.09
C TYR A 127 2.51 2.87 -20.56
N ARG A 128 2.13 2.35 -19.39
CA ARG A 128 2.79 1.21 -18.77
C ARG A 128 1.88 0.00 -18.68
N PRO A 129 2.39 -1.22 -18.98
CA PRO A 129 1.66 -2.44 -18.71
C PRO A 129 1.28 -2.55 -17.22
N ILE A 130 0.07 -3.04 -16.94
CA ILE A 130 -0.36 -3.29 -15.55
C ILE A 130 0.36 -4.50 -14.95
N GLU A 131 0.70 -5.49 -15.76
CA GLU A 131 1.50 -6.64 -15.34
C GLU A 131 2.93 -6.48 -15.87
N ASN A 132 3.87 -6.21 -14.97
CA ASN A 132 5.30 -6.15 -15.21
C ASN A 132 6.02 -7.14 -14.30
N GLU A 133 7.17 -7.60 -14.76
CA GLU A 133 8.08 -8.36 -13.92
C GLU A 133 8.64 -7.47 -12.80
N ALA A 134 8.79 -8.06 -11.62
CA ALA A 134 9.44 -7.39 -10.50
C ALA A 134 10.94 -7.19 -10.79
N PRO A 135 11.58 -6.14 -10.25
CA PRO A 135 13.02 -5.96 -10.37
C PRO A 135 13.79 -7.21 -9.91
N GLY A 136 14.83 -7.58 -10.66
CA GLY A 136 15.70 -8.71 -10.35
C GLY A 136 16.48 -8.52 -9.04
N ILE A 137 17.16 -9.58 -8.58
CA ILE A 137 17.93 -9.53 -7.33
C ILE A 137 19.08 -8.51 -7.41
N VAL A 138 19.75 -8.46 -8.56
CA VAL A 138 20.88 -7.54 -8.79
C VAL A 138 20.45 -6.07 -8.98
N ASP A 139 19.19 -5.87 -9.37
CA ASP A 139 18.62 -4.54 -9.59
C ASP A 139 18.16 -3.87 -8.29
N ARG A 140 18.20 -4.60 -7.17
CA ARG A 140 17.71 -4.13 -5.87
C ARG A 140 18.86 -3.70 -4.97
N LYS A 141 18.59 -2.68 -4.16
CA LYS A 141 19.42 -2.22 -3.06
C LYS A 141 18.76 -2.52 -1.73
N SER A 142 19.56 -2.82 -0.70
CA SER A 142 19.05 -3.04 0.65
C SER A 142 18.28 -1.83 1.19
N VAL A 143 17.19 -2.10 1.89
CA VAL A 143 16.36 -1.09 2.54
C VAL A 143 17.11 -0.54 3.76
N SER A 144 17.43 0.76 3.73
CA SER A 144 18.20 1.44 4.79
C SER A 144 17.80 2.90 5.02
N VAL A 145 16.86 3.42 4.23
CA VAL A 145 16.37 4.79 4.37
C VAL A 145 15.00 4.75 5.00
N PRO A 146 14.75 5.50 6.10
CA PRO A 146 13.45 5.50 6.75
C PRO A 146 12.35 6.04 5.83
N LEU A 147 11.17 5.41 5.89
CA LEU A 147 9.90 5.99 5.50
C LEU A 147 9.11 6.20 6.79
N GLU A 148 9.16 7.41 7.31
CA GLU A 148 8.50 7.73 8.57
C GLU A 148 7.00 7.81 8.38
N THR A 149 6.26 7.11 9.26
CA THR A 149 4.79 7.15 9.26
C THR A 149 4.24 8.37 9.99
N GLY A 150 5.05 8.98 10.85
CA GLY A 150 4.63 10.03 11.78
C GLY A 150 3.83 9.50 12.98
N ILE A 151 3.70 8.17 13.09
CA ILE A 151 3.02 7.50 14.19
C ILE A 151 4.07 6.99 15.18
N LEU A 152 4.04 7.53 16.40
CA LEU A 152 5.07 7.28 17.42
C LEU A 152 5.27 5.79 17.68
N SER A 153 4.19 5.03 17.87
CA SER A 153 4.25 3.60 18.18
C SER A 153 4.86 2.77 17.04
N ILE A 154 4.61 3.15 15.77
CA ILE A 154 5.12 2.44 14.60
C ILE A 154 6.58 2.79 14.38
N ASP A 155 6.90 4.08 14.28
CA ASP A 155 8.25 4.54 13.97
C ASP A 155 9.27 4.16 15.06
N ALA A 156 8.82 4.06 16.33
CA ALA A 156 9.66 3.63 17.44
C ALA A 156 9.93 2.12 17.45
N MET A 157 8.93 1.29 17.17
CA MET A 157 9.00 -0.15 17.42
C MET A 157 9.01 -1.02 16.15
N PHE A 158 8.39 -0.56 15.06
CA PHE A 158 8.21 -1.28 13.80
C PHE A 158 8.52 -0.38 12.61
N PRO A 159 9.75 0.16 12.53
CA PRO A 159 10.10 1.16 11.52
C PRO A 159 9.98 0.58 10.12
N ILE A 160 9.54 1.45 9.20
CA ILE A 160 9.36 1.13 7.79
C ILE A 160 10.46 1.84 7.00
N GLY A 161 11.06 1.15 6.03
CA GLY A 161 12.05 1.71 5.13
C GLY A 161 11.54 1.91 3.71
N ARG A 162 12.15 2.82 2.97
CA ARG A 162 11.84 3.06 1.55
C ARG A 162 12.19 1.83 0.73
N GLY A 163 11.18 1.25 0.08
CA GLY A 163 11.27 -0.01 -0.67
C GLY A 163 10.80 -1.24 0.10
N GLN A 164 10.33 -1.09 1.35
CA GLN A 164 9.80 -2.17 2.17
C GLN A 164 8.32 -2.42 1.87
N ARG A 165 7.88 -3.66 2.11
CA ARG A 165 6.47 -4.07 2.10
C ARG A 165 6.06 -4.36 3.54
N GLU A 166 5.25 -3.49 4.13
CA GLU A 166 4.78 -3.65 5.51
C GLU A 166 3.27 -3.81 5.52
N LEU A 167 2.80 -4.96 5.99
CA LEU A 167 1.38 -5.29 6.03
C LEU A 167 0.68 -4.57 7.19
N ILE A 168 -0.46 -3.96 6.93
CA ILE A 168 -1.38 -3.48 7.97
C ILE A 168 -2.55 -4.46 8.07
N ILE A 169 -2.65 -5.17 9.19
CA ILE A 169 -3.60 -6.26 9.36
C ILE A 169 -4.41 -6.10 10.64
N GLY A 170 -5.69 -6.44 10.61
CA GLY A 170 -6.59 -6.40 11.77
C GLY A 170 -8.06 -6.43 11.37
N ASP A 171 -8.94 -6.52 12.35
CA ASP A 171 -10.39 -6.57 12.14
C ASP A 171 -10.94 -5.28 11.53
N ARG A 172 -12.21 -5.34 11.11
CA ARG A 172 -12.89 -4.15 10.60
C ARG A 172 -12.92 -3.05 11.67
N GLN A 173 -12.75 -1.79 11.22
CA GLN A 173 -12.83 -0.58 12.05
C GLN A 173 -11.77 -0.49 13.16
N THR A 174 -10.65 -1.17 13.05
CA THR A 174 -9.51 -1.06 13.99
C THR A 174 -8.54 0.08 13.68
N GLY A 175 -8.79 0.85 12.61
CA GLY A 175 -7.97 2.01 12.26
C GLY A 175 -6.93 1.76 11.16
N LYS A 176 -7.01 0.66 10.40
CA LYS A 176 -6.06 0.35 9.29
C LYS A 176 -5.91 1.48 8.28
N THR A 177 -7.03 1.94 7.73
CA THR A 177 -7.05 3.07 6.77
C THR A 177 -6.53 4.36 7.40
N SER A 178 -6.76 4.58 8.70
CA SER A 178 -6.26 5.78 9.41
C SER A 178 -4.73 5.80 9.48
N ILE A 179 -4.09 4.66 9.77
CA ILE A 179 -2.62 4.54 9.74
C ILE A 179 -2.08 4.85 8.34
N ALA A 180 -2.73 4.31 7.31
CA ALA A 180 -2.34 4.57 5.93
C ALA A 180 -2.46 6.07 5.58
N LEU A 181 -3.54 6.73 5.97
CA LEU A 181 -3.73 8.16 5.73
C LEU A 181 -2.73 9.01 6.51
N ASP A 182 -2.49 8.73 7.79
CA ASP A 182 -1.49 9.45 8.58
C ASP A 182 -0.09 9.30 7.98
N THR A 183 0.24 8.11 7.45
CA THR A 183 1.50 7.88 6.74
C THR A 183 1.59 8.74 5.47
N ILE A 184 0.51 8.87 4.69
CA ILE A 184 0.48 9.77 3.52
C ILE A 184 0.67 11.23 3.97
N LEU A 185 -0.06 11.68 5.00
CA LEU A 185 0.03 13.05 5.51
C LEU A 185 1.45 13.41 5.94
N ASN A 186 2.15 12.45 6.53
CA ASN A 186 3.54 12.61 6.97
C ASN A 186 4.56 12.70 5.83
N GLN A 187 4.19 12.41 4.58
CA GLN A 187 5.10 12.53 3.44
C GLN A 187 5.21 13.96 2.88
N LYS A 188 4.44 14.91 3.40
CA LYS A 188 4.51 16.31 2.98
C LYS A 188 5.93 16.86 3.09
N GLY A 189 6.47 17.34 1.96
CA GLY A 189 7.83 17.90 1.90
C GLY A 189 8.98 16.90 1.96
N LYS A 190 8.70 15.58 1.86
CA LYS A 190 9.72 14.51 1.92
C LYS A 190 10.05 13.88 0.56
N ASP A 191 9.62 14.49 -0.53
CA ASP A 191 9.86 14.01 -1.90
C ASP A 191 9.36 12.57 -2.17
N VAL A 192 8.22 12.21 -1.59
CA VAL A 192 7.58 10.92 -1.79
C VAL A 192 6.25 11.12 -2.51
N ILE A 193 6.07 10.46 -3.64
CA ILE A 193 4.80 10.41 -4.36
C ILE A 193 3.95 9.29 -3.75
N CYS A 194 2.71 9.62 -3.36
CA CYS A 194 1.80 8.66 -2.77
C CYS A 194 0.79 8.15 -3.80
N VAL A 195 0.50 6.87 -3.77
CA VAL A 195 -0.56 6.24 -4.57
C VAL A 195 -1.50 5.49 -3.62
N TYR A 196 -2.74 5.94 -3.53
CA TYR A 196 -3.76 5.27 -2.72
C TYR A 196 -4.70 4.49 -3.63
N VAL A 197 -4.72 3.17 -3.48
CA VAL A 197 -5.57 2.27 -4.28
C VAL A 197 -6.73 1.79 -3.44
N ALA A 198 -7.93 2.31 -3.73
CA ALA A 198 -9.18 1.87 -3.12
C ALA A 198 -9.76 0.69 -3.90
N ILE A 199 -9.88 -0.48 -3.26
CA ILE A 199 -10.31 -1.72 -3.90
C ILE A 199 -11.61 -2.20 -3.26
N GLY A 200 -12.70 -2.20 -4.02
CA GLY A 200 -14.01 -2.66 -3.54
C GLY A 200 -14.56 -1.85 -2.35
N GLN A 201 -14.10 -0.61 -2.17
CA GLN A 201 -14.58 0.29 -1.13
C GLN A 201 -15.90 0.95 -1.54
N LYS A 202 -16.70 1.35 -0.55
CA LYS A 202 -17.89 2.17 -0.83
C LYS A 202 -17.46 3.55 -1.37
N ALA A 203 -18.15 4.06 -2.38
CA ALA A 203 -17.88 5.38 -2.94
C ALA A 203 -17.84 6.49 -1.87
N SER A 204 -18.73 6.42 -0.85
CA SER A 204 -18.72 7.35 0.29
C SER A 204 -17.46 7.28 1.14
N THR A 205 -16.83 6.09 1.25
CA THR A 205 -15.55 5.92 1.97
C THR A 205 -14.41 6.54 1.17
N VAL A 206 -14.37 6.29 -0.14
CA VAL A 206 -13.37 6.90 -1.03
C VAL A 206 -13.49 8.42 -1.02
N ALA A 207 -14.71 8.95 -1.09
CA ALA A 207 -14.96 10.39 -1.00
C ALA A 207 -14.43 11.01 0.31
N LYS A 208 -14.58 10.30 1.45
CA LYS A 208 -13.99 10.75 2.73
C LYS A 208 -12.47 10.77 2.69
N VAL A 209 -11.83 9.76 2.10
CA VAL A 209 -10.37 9.70 1.92
C VAL A 209 -9.90 10.89 1.09
N VAL A 210 -10.52 11.11 -0.08
CA VAL A 210 -10.21 12.26 -0.95
C VAL A 210 -10.33 13.57 -0.19
N ASN A 211 -11.45 13.78 0.52
CA ASN A 211 -11.68 15.00 1.28
C ASN A 211 -10.66 15.19 2.41
N THR A 212 -10.31 14.13 3.13
CA THR A 212 -9.28 14.18 4.18
C THR A 212 -7.93 14.59 3.60
N LEU A 213 -7.48 13.95 2.53
CA LEU A 213 -6.20 14.28 1.88
C LEU A 213 -6.20 15.70 1.31
N GLN A 214 -7.34 16.14 0.75
CA GLN A 214 -7.49 17.48 0.21
C GLN A 214 -7.45 18.56 1.32
N THR A 215 -8.15 18.33 2.42
CA THR A 215 -8.19 19.26 3.57
C THR A 215 -6.80 19.48 4.18
N HIS A 216 -5.96 18.45 4.18
CA HIS A 216 -4.60 18.52 4.73
C HIS A 216 -3.53 18.86 3.67
N GLY A 217 -3.92 19.14 2.41
CA GLY A 217 -3.00 19.47 1.32
C GLY A 217 -2.14 18.30 0.84
N ALA A 218 -2.57 17.06 1.10
CA ALA A 218 -1.84 15.86 0.69
C ALA A 218 -2.15 15.41 -0.74
N MET A 219 -3.20 15.97 -1.36
CA MET A 219 -3.47 15.71 -2.78
C MET A 219 -2.37 16.24 -3.71
N ASP A 220 -1.60 17.23 -3.29
CA ASP A 220 -0.53 17.82 -4.11
C ASP A 220 0.59 16.81 -4.47
N TYR A 221 0.69 15.70 -3.75
CA TYR A 221 1.66 14.63 -3.99
C TYR A 221 1.01 13.23 -4.00
N THR A 222 -0.32 13.14 -4.13
CA THR A 222 -1.05 11.86 -4.04
C THR A 222 -1.89 11.61 -5.30
N ILE A 223 -1.82 10.37 -5.80
CA ILE A 223 -2.71 9.83 -6.84
C ILE A 223 -3.69 8.88 -6.15
N ILE A 224 -4.98 8.96 -6.49
CA ILE A 224 -5.98 8.02 -6.00
C ILE A 224 -6.49 7.19 -7.16
N VAL A 225 -6.33 5.87 -7.06
CA VAL A 225 -6.90 4.89 -7.99
C VAL A 225 -8.08 4.23 -7.30
N SER A 226 -9.26 4.35 -7.86
CA SER A 226 -10.49 3.85 -7.24
C SER A 226 -11.20 2.82 -8.12
N SER A 227 -11.45 1.66 -7.53
CA SER A 227 -12.44 0.70 -8.01
C SER A 227 -13.39 0.41 -6.86
N THR A 228 -14.62 0.89 -7.01
CA THR A 228 -15.62 0.85 -5.92
C THR A 228 -16.29 -0.52 -5.80
N ALA A 229 -17.07 -0.71 -4.74
CA ALA A 229 -17.84 -1.94 -4.53
C ALA A 229 -18.98 -2.14 -5.56
N SER A 230 -19.34 -1.09 -6.31
CA SER A 230 -20.32 -1.16 -7.40
C SER A 230 -19.70 -1.51 -8.75
N ASP A 231 -18.38 -1.47 -8.85
CA ASP A 231 -17.67 -1.83 -10.08
C ASP A 231 -17.59 -3.35 -10.23
N CYS A 232 -17.55 -3.82 -11.47
CA CYS A 232 -17.41 -5.25 -11.75
C CYS A 232 -16.09 -5.82 -11.22
N ALA A 233 -16.07 -7.11 -10.93
CA ALA A 233 -14.90 -7.81 -10.39
C ALA A 233 -13.61 -7.62 -11.24
N PRO A 234 -13.64 -7.60 -12.58
CA PRO A 234 -12.48 -7.29 -13.40
C PRO A 234 -11.80 -5.97 -13.06
N LEU A 235 -12.55 -4.88 -12.83
CA LEU A 235 -11.98 -3.57 -12.49
C LEU A 235 -11.36 -3.59 -11.08
N GLN A 236 -11.98 -4.27 -10.13
CA GLN A 236 -11.40 -4.47 -8.79
C GLN A 236 -10.12 -5.30 -8.84
N TYR A 237 -10.05 -6.29 -9.74
CA TYR A 237 -8.86 -7.12 -9.96
C TYR A 237 -7.69 -6.32 -10.53
N ILE A 238 -7.90 -5.46 -11.53
CA ILE A 238 -6.81 -4.73 -12.17
C ILE A 238 -6.37 -3.47 -11.39
N ALA A 239 -7.21 -2.91 -10.52
CA ALA A 239 -6.95 -1.66 -9.81
C ALA A 239 -5.60 -1.62 -9.07
N PRO A 240 -5.20 -2.63 -8.27
CA PRO A 240 -3.89 -2.59 -7.60
C PRO A 240 -2.72 -2.67 -8.58
N TYR A 241 -2.84 -3.42 -9.66
CA TYR A 241 -1.81 -3.47 -10.70
C TYR A 241 -1.69 -2.15 -11.45
N ALA A 242 -2.81 -1.47 -11.72
CA ALA A 242 -2.83 -0.15 -12.32
C ALA A 242 -2.14 0.90 -11.42
N GLY A 243 -2.47 0.91 -10.12
CA GLY A 243 -1.80 1.78 -9.15
C GLY A 243 -0.31 1.51 -9.03
N THR A 244 0.10 0.23 -9.09
CA THR A 244 1.51 -0.15 -9.08
C THR A 244 2.24 0.34 -10.33
N ALA A 245 1.64 0.20 -11.51
CA ALA A 245 2.21 0.71 -12.77
C ALA A 245 2.42 2.25 -12.73
N MET A 246 1.48 2.99 -12.09
CA MET A 246 1.63 4.42 -11.86
C MET A 246 2.78 4.72 -10.89
N ALA A 247 2.93 3.96 -9.81
CA ALA A 247 4.04 4.12 -8.85
C ALA A 247 5.39 3.80 -9.49
N GLU A 248 5.46 2.75 -10.33
CA GLU A 248 6.67 2.37 -11.07
C GLU A 248 7.18 3.46 -12.01
N TYR A 249 6.29 4.26 -12.60
CA TYR A 249 6.69 5.39 -13.42
C TYR A 249 7.60 6.35 -12.64
N PHE A 250 7.26 6.66 -11.39
CA PHE A 250 8.07 7.51 -10.53
C PHE A 250 9.33 6.80 -10.03
N MET A 251 9.23 5.53 -9.65
CA MET A 251 10.38 4.73 -9.22
C MET A 251 11.48 4.68 -10.29
N HIS A 252 11.11 4.44 -11.56
CA HIS A 252 12.07 4.42 -12.67
C HIS A 252 12.59 5.81 -13.06
N LYS A 253 11.97 6.88 -12.58
CA LYS A 253 12.51 8.24 -12.65
C LYS A 253 13.43 8.59 -11.46
N GLY A 254 13.79 7.61 -10.63
CA GLY A 254 14.63 7.81 -9.45
C GLY A 254 13.93 8.45 -8.26
N LYS A 255 12.59 8.53 -8.28
CA LYS A 255 11.78 9.06 -7.17
C LYS A 255 11.35 7.96 -6.22
N ASP A 256 11.04 8.33 -5.00
CA ASP A 256 10.45 7.43 -4.02
C ASP A 256 8.92 7.51 -4.08
N ALA A 257 8.28 6.36 -4.07
CA ALA A 257 6.82 6.25 -4.04
C ALA A 257 6.36 5.43 -2.83
N LEU A 258 5.21 5.82 -2.28
CA LEU A 258 4.46 5.07 -1.26
C LEU A 258 3.16 4.60 -1.90
N ILE A 259 2.91 3.30 -1.90
CA ILE A 259 1.65 2.74 -2.39
C ILE A 259 0.86 2.05 -1.28
N ILE A 260 -0.43 2.35 -1.22
CA ILE A 260 -1.36 1.77 -0.26
C ILE A 260 -2.41 0.97 -1.01
N TYR A 261 -2.65 -0.28 -0.59
CA TYR A 261 -3.69 -1.12 -1.16
C TYR A 261 -4.79 -1.34 -0.12
N ASP A 262 -5.90 -0.63 -0.24
CA ASP A 262 -7.03 -0.69 0.71
C ASP A 262 -8.29 -1.28 0.03
N ASP A 263 -8.59 -2.60 0.09
CA ASP A 263 -7.78 -3.64 0.74
C ASP A 263 -7.55 -4.87 -0.18
N LEU A 264 -6.49 -5.61 0.07
CA LEU A 264 -6.18 -6.82 -0.70
C LEU A 264 -7.08 -8.02 -0.36
N SER A 265 -7.84 -7.99 0.74
CA SER A 265 -8.85 -9.02 1.02
C SER A 265 -9.95 -8.99 -0.03
N LYS A 266 -10.43 -7.78 -0.41
CA LYS A 266 -11.42 -7.61 -1.48
C LYS A 266 -10.85 -7.91 -2.86
N HIS A 267 -9.57 -7.58 -3.09
CA HIS A 267 -8.86 -7.98 -4.30
C HIS A 267 -8.87 -9.50 -4.49
N ALA A 268 -8.55 -10.26 -3.44
CA ALA A 268 -8.61 -11.73 -3.47
C ALA A 268 -10.02 -12.26 -3.74
N VAL A 269 -11.05 -11.64 -3.16
CA VAL A 269 -12.46 -12.01 -3.40
C VAL A 269 -12.85 -11.74 -4.86
N ALA A 270 -12.46 -10.61 -5.45
CA ALA A 270 -12.69 -10.31 -6.86
C ALA A 270 -12.02 -11.36 -7.76
N TYR A 271 -10.76 -11.69 -7.46
CA TYR A 271 -10.04 -12.73 -8.22
C TYR A 271 -10.65 -14.12 -8.09
N ARG A 272 -11.14 -14.48 -6.89
CA ARG A 272 -11.88 -15.71 -6.68
C ARG A 272 -13.16 -15.78 -7.54
N ALA A 273 -13.92 -14.70 -7.57
CA ALA A 273 -15.12 -14.61 -8.41
C ALA A 273 -14.80 -14.81 -9.89
N LEU A 274 -13.80 -14.08 -10.41
CA LEU A 274 -13.36 -14.21 -11.80
C LEU A 274 -12.87 -15.62 -12.13
N SER A 275 -12.09 -16.23 -11.25
CA SER A 275 -11.55 -17.57 -11.45
C SER A 275 -12.63 -18.64 -11.52
N LEU A 276 -13.65 -18.53 -10.65
CA LEU A 276 -14.79 -19.45 -10.67
C LEU A 276 -15.64 -19.28 -11.92
N LEU A 277 -15.87 -18.04 -12.36
CA LEU A 277 -16.60 -17.76 -13.60
C LEU A 277 -15.85 -18.23 -14.87
N LEU A 278 -14.52 -18.17 -14.84
CA LEU A 278 -13.67 -18.74 -15.90
C LEU A 278 -13.57 -20.28 -15.84
N GLY A 279 -14.25 -20.92 -14.88
CA GLY A 279 -14.28 -22.39 -14.71
C GLY A 279 -12.99 -22.98 -14.18
N ARG A 280 -12.14 -22.19 -13.50
CA ARG A 280 -10.94 -22.68 -12.83
C ARG A 280 -11.32 -23.47 -11.56
N SER A 281 -10.61 -24.57 -11.30
CA SER A 281 -10.89 -25.42 -10.13
C SER A 281 -10.62 -24.68 -8.82
N PRO A 282 -11.60 -24.64 -7.88
CA PRO A 282 -11.40 -24.02 -6.59
C PRO A 282 -10.50 -24.87 -5.68
N GLY A 283 -9.67 -24.19 -4.89
CA GLY A 283 -8.84 -24.75 -3.82
C GLY A 283 -9.38 -24.40 -2.43
N ARG A 284 -8.48 -24.16 -1.48
CA ARG A 284 -8.81 -23.79 -0.09
C ARG A 284 -9.65 -22.51 -0.07
N GLU A 285 -10.73 -22.51 0.71
CA GLU A 285 -11.70 -21.40 0.84
C GLU A 285 -12.25 -20.93 -0.51
N ALA A 286 -12.34 -21.86 -1.48
CA ALA A 286 -12.76 -21.62 -2.86
C ALA A 286 -11.86 -20.64 -3.66
N TYR A 287 -10.69 -20.27 -3.16
CA TYR A 287 -9.72 -19.53 -3.93
C TYR A 287 -9.04 -20.42 -4.97
N PRO A 288 -8.64 -19.87 -6.14
CA PRO A 288 -7.87 -20.62 -7.11
C PRO A 288 -6.47 -20.93 -6.58
N GLY A 289 -5.82 -21.97 -7.12
CA GLY A 289 -4.52 -22.44 -6.65
C GLY A 289 -3.39 -21.40 -6.78
N ASP A 290 -3.55 -20.42 -7.66
CA ASP A 290 -2.58 -19.37 -7.93
C ASP A 290 -2.83 -18.05 -7.15
N VAL A 291 -3.71 -18.06 -6.13
CA VAL A 291 -4.00 -16.83 -5.35
C VAL A 291 -2.78 -16.30 -4.58
N PHE A 292 -1.84 -17.16 -4.22
CA PHE A 292 -0.56 -16.72 -3.66
C PHE A 292 0.21 -15.88 -4.69
N TYR A 293 0.28 -16.35 -5.93
CA TYR A 293 0.96 -15.65 -7.02
C TYR A 293 0.28 -14.32 -7.38
N LEU A 294 -1.04 -14.22 -7.22
CA LEU A 294 -1.78 -12.96 -7.38
C LEU A 294 -1.16 -11.82 -6.55
N HIS A 295 -0.93 -12.04 -5.28
CA HIS A 295 -0.38 -11.03 -4.37
C HIS A 295 1.15 -10.95 -4.43
N SER A 296 1.86 -12.07 -4.64
CA SER A 296 3.31 -12.05 -4.69
C SER A 296 3.84 -11.29 -5.91
N ARG A 297 3.28 -11.51 -7.11
CA ARG A 297 3.68 -10.77 -8.32
C ARG A 297 3.33 -9.28 -8.27
N LEU A 298 2.34 -8.89 -7.46
CA LEU A 298 2.00 -7.49 -7.19
C LEU A 298 3.01 -6.86 -6.23
N LEU A 299 3.19 -7.48 -5.05
CA LEU A 299 3.97 -6.91 -3.95
C LEU A 299 5.48 -6.97 -4.19
N GLU A 300 5.99 -7.97 -4.92
CA GLU A 300 7.40 -8.06 -5.28
C GLU A 300 7.89 -6.92 -6.20
N ARG A 301 6.99 -6.21 -6.87
CA ARG A 301 7.30 -5.00 -7.64
C ARG A 301 7.71 -3.83 -6.74
N SER A 302 7.28 -3.86 -5.47
CA SER A 302 7.69 -2.88 -4.47
C SER A 302 9.07 -3.24 -3.92
N SER A 303 10.05 -2.38 -4.20
CA SER A 303 11.45 -2.57 -3.84
C SER A 303 12.20 -1.24 -3.89
N ARG A 304 13.44 -1.24 -3.45
CA ARG A 304 14.39 -0.15 -3.68
C ARG A 304 15.34 -0.54 -4.79
N LEU A 305 15.41 0.26 -5.84
CA LEU A 305 16.31 0.04 -6.97
C LEU A 305 17.76 0.37 -6.61
N SER A 306 18.69 -0.31 -7.27
CA SER A 306 20.10 0.02 -7.21
C SER A 306 20.38 1.41 -7.83
N ASP A 307 21.51 2.00 -7.49
CA ASP A 307 21.89 3.32 -8.01
C ASP A 307 22.05 3.29 -9.55
N GLU A 308 22.47 2.15 -10.11
CA GLU A 308 22.56 1.91 -11.55
C GLU A 308 21.19 1.95 -12.24
N MET A 309 20.14 1.54 -11.54
CA MET A 309 18.73 1.56 -11.99
C MET A 309 18.02 2.89 -11.65
N GLY A 310 18.76 3.90 -11.14
CA GLY A 310 18.22 5.21 -10.80
C GLY A 310 17.89 5.43 -9.33
N GLY A 311 18.03 4.42 -8.46
CA GLY A 311 17.94 4.54 -7.00
C GLY A 311 16.53 4.81 -6.43
N GLY A 312 15.48 4.86 -7.25
CA GLY A 312 14.11 5.06 -6.80
C GLY A 312 13.54 3.87 -6.01
N SER A 313 12.43 4.08 -5.32
CA SER A 313 11.79 3.02 -4.54
C SER A 313 10.28 3.05 -4.60
N ILE A 314 9.65 1.90 -4.35
CA ILE A 314 8.23 1.78 -4.00
C ILE A 314 8.13 1.09 -2.65
N THR A 315 7.56 1.79 -1.67
CA THR A 315 7.20 1.24 -0.37
C THR A 315 5.72 0.86 -0.40
N ALA A 316 5.40 -0.38 -0.05
CA ALA A 316 4.02 -0.86 -0.09
C ALA A 316 3.45 -1.04 1.32
N LEU A 317 2.24 -0.52 1.53
CA LEU A 317 1.41 -0.76 2.71
C LEU A 317 0.13 -1.49 2.28
N PRO A 318 0.17 -2.81 2.07
CA PRO A 318 -1.04 -3.58 1.85
C PRO A 318 -1.88 -3.64 3.13
N ILE A 319 -3.20 -3.55 2.97
CA ILE A 319 -4.16 -3.70 4.05
C ILE A 319 -4.89 -5.03 3.87
N ILE A 320 -4.98 -5.81 4.95
CA ILE A 320 -5.75 -7.05 5.02
C ILE A 320 -6.74 -6.98 6.19
N GLU A 321 -7.96 -7.43 5.96
CA GLU A 321 -8.96 -7.59 7.01
C GLU A 321 -8.87 -8.99 7.64
N THR A 322 -8.94 -9.05 8.97
CA THR A 322 -9.16 -10.28 9.73
C THR A 322 -10.60 -10.38 10.20
N GLN A 323 -10.99 -11.57 10.64
CA GLN A 323 -12.24 -11.81 11.33
C GLN A 323 -11.91 -12.38 12.71
N ALA A 324 -12.36 -11.68 13.77
CA ALA A 324 -12.08 -12.04 15.16
C ALA A 324 -10.57 -12.24 15.46
N GLY A 325 -9.70 -11.46 14.83
CA GLY A 325 -8.25 -11.53 15.03
C GLY A 325 -7.57 -12.75 14.42
N ASP A 326 -8.27 -13.55 13.60
CA ASP A 326 -7.69 -14.76 12.99
C ASP A 326 -6.69 -14.41 11.88
N VAL A 327 -5.41 -14.58 12.18
CA VAL A 327 -4.28 -14.43 11.24
C VAL A 327 -3.94 -15.73 10.52
N SER A 328 -4.57 -16.86 10.88
CA SER A 328 -4.30 -18.17 10.30
C SER A 328 -5.11 -18.49 9.05
N ALA A 329 -6.06 -17.61 8.69
CA ALA A 329 -6.85 -17.74 7.48
C ALA A 329 -5.96 -17.65 6.22
N TYR A 330 -6.48 -18.16 5.10
CA TYR A 330 -5.65 -18.43 3.92
C TYR A 330 -5.00 -17.19 3.29
N ILE A 331 -5.76 -16.13 3.08
CA ILE A 331 -5.22 -14.90 2.48
C ILE A 331 -4.26 -14.19 3.44
N GLN A 332 -4.58 -14.15 4.73
CA GLN A 332 -3.77 -13.54 5.77
C GLN A 332 -2.38 -14.18 5.83
N THR A 333 -2.30 -15.51 5.92
CA THR A 333 -1.02 -16.24 5.96
C THR A 333 -0.20 -16.04 4.69
N ASN A 334 -0.84 -15.99 3.52
CA ASN A 334 -0.16 -15.73 2.26
C ASN A 334 0.49 -14.33 2.25
N VAL A 335 -0.25 -13.29 2.60
CA VAL A 335 0.27 -11.92 2.54
C VAL A 335 1.32 -11.66 3.62
N ILE A 336 1.16 -12.24 4.85
CA ILE A 336 2.20 -12.19 5.89
C ILE A 336 3.53 -12.80 5.39
N SER A 337 3.46 -13.88 4.61
CA SER A 337 4.68 -14.52 4.08
C SER A 337 5.36 -13.73 2.96
N ILE A 338 4.59 -12.97 2.17
CA ILE A 338 5.10 -12.16 1.06
C ILE A 338 5.74 -10.85 1.56
N THR A 339 5.23 -10.30 2.67
CA THR A 339 5.64 -8.99 3.20
C THR A 339 6.86 -9.07 4.10
N ASP A 340 7.53 -7.94 4.30
CA ASP A 340 8.73 -7.79 5.13
C ASP A 340 8.40 -7.50 6.61
N GLY A 341 7.16 -7.70 7.00
CA GLY A 341 6.64 -7.49 8.34
C GLY A 341 5.16 -7.16 8.33
N GLN A 342 4.60 -7.02 9.52
CA GLN A 342 3.19 -6.67 9.70
C GLN A 342 2.98 -5.77 10.92
N ILE A 343 2.06 -4.84 10.80
CA ILE A 343 1.49 -4.04 11.88
C ILE A 343 0.12 -4.64 12.18
N PHE A 344 0.01 -5.33 13.32
CA PHE A 344 -1.23 -5.98 13.74
C PHE A 344 -2.05 -5.04 14.63
N LEU A 345 -3.29 -4.77 14.23
CA LEU A 345 -4.24 -3.95 14.98
C LEU A 345 -5.25 -4.83 15.69
N GLU A 346 -5.29 -4.72 17.01
CA GLU A 346 -6.11 -5.54 17.87
C GLU A 346 -7.40 -4.83 18.28
N SER A 347 -8.55 -5.52 18.09
CA SER A 347 -9.87 -4.99 18.42
C SER A 347 -10.04 -4.68 19.91
N GLY A 348 -9.45 -5.51 20.79
CA GLY A 348 -9.49 -5.32 22.23
C GLY A 348 -8.78 -4.02 22.67
N LEU A 349 -7.61 -3.75 22.10
CA LEU A 349 -6.87 -2.51 22.34
C LEU A 349 -7.65 -1.30 21.80
N PHE A 350 -8.25 -1.43 20.62
CA PHE A 350 -9.06 -0.35 20.06
C PHE A 350 -10.28 -0.03 20.93
N ALA A 351 -10.97 -1.04 21.44
CA ALA A 351 -12.12 -0.89 22.31
C ALA A 351 -11.76 -0.30 23.69
N SER A 352 -10.55 -0.62 24.21
CA SER A 352 -10.03 -0.03 25.47
C SER A 352 -9.58 1.43 25.32
N GLY A 353 -9.65 1.99 24.10
CA GLY A 353 -9.24 3.38 23.82
C GLY A 353 -7.76 3.56 23.49
N MET A 354 -7.00 2.46 23.30
CA MET A 354 -5.64 2.52 22.77
C MET A 354 -5.70 2.76 21.25
N ARG A 355 -5.32 3.94 20.79
CA ARG A 355 -5.34 4.35 19.39
C ARG A 355 -4.07 5.10 19.02
N PRO A 356 -3.28 4.58 18.04
CA PRO A 356 -3.52 3.37 17.24
C PRO A 356 -3.44 2.09 18.08
N ALA A 357 -4.26 1.09 17.71
CA ALA A 357 -4.40 -0.16 18.45
C ALA A 357 -3.33 -1.20 18.08
N VAL A 358 -2.07 -0.78 17.99
CA VAL A 358 -0.94 -1.62 17.57
C VAL A 358 -0.61 -2.64 18.65
N ASN A 359 -0.71 -3.92 18.32
CA ASN A 359 -0.27 -5.00 19.18
C ASN A 359 1.25 -5.18 19.06
N VAL A 360 1.99 -4.88 20.14
CA VAL A 360 3.46 -4.94 20.18
C VAL A 360 4.01 -6.36 20.05
N GLY A 361 3.27 -7.37 20.51
CA GLY A 361 3.69 -8.77 20.48
C GLY A 361 3.56 -9.42 19.10
N LEU A 362 2.53 -9.06 18.33
CA LEU A 362 2.22 -9.65 17.03
C LEU A 362 2.76 -8.83 15.85
N SER A 363 3.12 -7.58 16.09
CA SER A 363 3.70 -6.72 15.06
C SER A 363 5.20 -6.96 14.92
N VAL A 364 5.68 -6.95 13.69
CA VAL A 364 7.09 -7.22 13.34
C VAL A 364 7.50 -6.38 12.14
N SER A 365 8.66 -5.75 12.20
CA SER A 365 9.37 -5.25 11.01
C SER A 365 10.66 -6.05 10.83
N ARG A 366 10.83 -6.73 9.69
CA ARG A 366 12.02 -7.52 9.38
C ARG A 366 13.23 -6.64 9.00
N VAL A 367 12.99 -5.42 8.57
CA VAL A 367 14.04 -4.42 8.31
C VAL A 367 14.51 -3.80 9.62
N GLY A 368 13.60 -3.49 10.52
CA GLY A 368 13.87 -3.01 11.87
C GLY A 368 14.77 -1.77 11.91
N GLY A 369 15.70 -1.74 12.83
CA GLY A 369 16.57 -0.57 13.08
C GLY A 369 17.46 -0.13 11.91
N ALA A 370 17.55 -0.89 10.82
CA ALA A 370 18.20 -0.45 9.58
C ALA A 370 17.41 0.66 8.88
N ALA A 371 16.08 0.69 9.10
CA ALA A 371 15.16 1.71 8.59
C ALA A 371 14.91 2.85 9.59
N GLN A 372 15.78 3.06 10.57
CA GLN A 372 15.69 4.18 11.52
C GLN A 372 16.87 5.13 11.37
N THR A 373 16.64 6.40 11.64
CA THR A 373 17.74 7.34 11.89
C THR A 373 18.49 6.94 13.15
N LYS A 374 19.77 7.32 13.25
CA LYS A 374 20.56 7.03 14.46
C LYS A 374 19.94 7.65 15.72
N ALA A 375 19.33 8.83 15.58
CA ALA A 375 18.61 9.49 16.66
C ALA A 375 17.40 8.66 17.14
N MET A 376 16.53 8.24 16.22
CA MET A 376 15.36 7.44 16.55
C MET A 376 15.75 6.09 17.15
N LYS A 377 16.72 5.40 16.56
CA LYS A 377 17.21 4.10 17.05
C LYS A 377 17.71 4.18 18.50
N LYS A 378 18.41 5.29 18.85
CA LYS A 378 18.92 5.49 20.22
C LYS A 378 17.79 5.84 21.18
N ALA A 379 16.86 6.71 20.78
CA ALA A 379 15.73 7.14 21.60
C ALA A 379 14.72 6.02 21.89
N SER A 380 14.50 5.10 20.92
CA SER A 380 13.48 4.04 21.03
C SER A 380 14.02 2.69 21.51
N GLY A 381 15.31 2.58 21.82
CA GLY A 381 16.01 1.30 22.01
C GLY A 381 15.42 0.38 23.09
N SER A 382 14.88 0.91 24.20
CA SER A 382 14.31 0.13 25.30
C SER A 382 12.79 -0.03 25.22
N ILE A 383 12.08 0.84 24.52
CA ILE A 383 10.60 0.96 24.55
C ILE A 383 9.87 -0.38 24.35
N ARG A 384 10.32 -1.20 23.40
CA ARG A 384 9.69 -2.48 23.11
C ARG A 384 9.84 -3.47 24.28
N ILE A 385 10.99 -3.45 24.92
CA ILE A 385 11.30 -4.32 26.07
C ILE A 385 10.48 -3.85 27.28
N ASP A 386 10.49 -2.54 27.55
CA ASP A 386 9.77 -1.93 28.66
C ASP A 386 8.26 -2.21 28.58
N LEU A 387 7.68 -2.10 27.36
CA LEU A 387 6.26 -2.43 27.15
C LEU A 387 5.96 -3.93 27.26
N ALA A 388 6.89 -4.80 26.88
CA ALA A 388 6.71 -6.23 27.08
C ALA A 388 6.72 -6.60 28.56
N GLN A 389 7.67 -6.05 29.33
CA GLN A 389 7.73 -6.20 30.80
C GLN A 389 6.48 -5.66 31.49
N TYR A 390 6.02 -4.47 31.10
CA TYR A 390 4.79 -3.91 31.63
C TYR A 390 3.59 -4.85 31.41
N ARG A 391 3.42 -5.42 30.23
CA ARG A 391 2.31 -6.33 29.94
C ARG A 391 2.36 -7.61 30.78
N GLU A 392 3.53 -8.17 30.97
CA GLU A 392 3.70 -9.32 31.86
C GLU A 392 3.31 -8.99 33.30
N MET A 393 3.78 -7.86 33.81
CA MET A 393 3.44 -7.39 35.17
C MET A 393 1.95 -7.07 35.31
N GLU A 394 1.33 -6.43 34.32
CA GLU A 394 -0.10 -6.10 34.32
C GLU A 394 -0.98 -7.35 34.51
N VAL A 395 -0.63 -8.46 33.88
CA VAL A 395 -1.33 -9.73 34.06
C VAL A 395 -1.18 -10.25 35.50
N PHE A 396 0.01 -10.16 36.09
CA PHE A 396 0.24 -10.61 37.49
C PHE A 396 -0.49 -9.75 38.50
N THR A 397 -0.67 -8.45 38.27
CA THR A 397 -1.38 -7.55 39.19
C THR A 397 -2.86 -7.85 39.33
N GLN A 398 -3.47 -8.51 38.35
CA GLN A 398 -4.86 -8.94 38.46
C GLN A 398 -5.05 -10.03 39.53
N PHE A 399 -3.98 -10.70 39.96
CA PHE A 399 -4.00 -11.80 40.93
C PHE A 399 -3.33 -11.47 42.29
N SER A 400 -2.68 -10.33 42.42
CA SER A 400 -1.93 -9.93 43.62
C SER A 400 -2.35 -8.56 44.15
N SER A 401 -2.75 -8.49 45.42
CA SER A 401 -3.15 -7.24 46.06
C SER A 401 -1.98 -6.46 46.70
N ASP A 402 -0.86 -7.13 47.02
CA ASP A 402 0.30 -6.53 47.66
C ASP A 402 1.49 -6.47 46.68
N LEU A 403 1.74 -5.28 46.17
CA LEU A 403 2.88 -4.99 45.29
C LEU A 403 3.94 -4.20 46.05
N ASP A 404 5.19 -4.56 45.88
CA ASP A 404 6.31 -3.77 46.38
C ASP A 404 6.45 -2.42 45.65
N ALA A 405 7.25 -1.52 46.22
CA ALA A 405 7.41 -0.17 45.69
C ALA A 405 8.05 -0.15 44.29
N ALA A 406 8.98 -1.06 44.01
CA ALA A 406 9.66 -1.16 42.71
C ALA A 406 8.70 -1.62 41.60
N THR A 407 7.89 -2.64 41.87
CA THR A 407 6.86 -3.11 40.96
C THR A 407 5.80 -2.05 40.67
N LYS A 408 5.42 -1.24 41.68
CA LYS A 408 4.50 -0.11 41.49
C LYS A 408 5.09 0.96 40.58
N GLU A 409 6.37 1.31 40.73
CA GLU A 409 7.06 2.27 39.86
C GLU A 409 7.12 1.78 38.41
N GLU A 410 7.47 0.50 38.18
CA GLU A 410 7.52 -0.07 36.85
C GLU A 410 6.13 -0.13 36.18
N LEU A 411 5.08 -0.40 36.96
CA LEU A 411 3.70 -0.36 36.45
C LEU A 411 3.25 1.06 36.10
N GLU A 412 3.61 2.04 36.91
CA GLU A 412 3.33 3.45 36.64
C GLU A 412 4.06 3.89 35.36
N TYR A 413 5.34 3.55 35.24
CA TYR A 413 6.15 3.83 34.07
C TYR A 413 5.56 3.22 32.81
N GLY A 414 5.27 1.91 32.80
CA GLY A 414 4.70 1.22 31.66
C GLY A 414 3.30 1.72 31.27
N SER A 415 2.46 2.00 32.28
CA SER A 415 1.14 2.62 32.05
C SER A 415 1.27 4.02 31.42
N GLY A 416 2.28 4.78 31.83
CA GLY A 416 2.61 6.08 31.25
C GLY A 416 3.06 5.98 29.81
N LEU A 417 3.91 4.98 29.50
CA LEU A 417 4.32 4.69 28.11
C LEU A 417 3.11 4.33 27.23
N MET A 418 2.19 3.49 27.71
CA MET A 418 0.99 3.13 26.98
C MET A 418 0.12 4.36 26.68
N GLU A 419 0.00 5.28 27.60
CA GLU A 419 -0.75 6.53 27.39
C GLU A 419 -0.04 7.45 26.38
N LEU A 420 1.29 7.53 26.47
CA LEU A 420 2.11 8.32 25.57
C LEU A 420 2.01 7.86 24.12
N LEU A 421 1.89 6.55 23.89
CA LEU A 421 1.78 5.98 22.53
C LEU A 421 0.42 6.23 21.87
N LYS A 422 -0.58 6.67 22.58
CA LYS A 422 -1.83 7.11 21.97
C LYS A 422 -1.58 8.36 21.14
N GLN A 423 -2.17 8.43 19.98
CA GLN A 423 -2.01 9.57 19.06
C GLN A 423 -3.34 9.88 18.37
N PRO A 424 -3.75 11.17 18.33
CA PRO A 424 -4.94 11.57 17.59
C PRO A 424 -4.73 11.38 16.08
N LEU A 425 -5.83 11.19 15.35
CA LEU A 425 -5.82 11.08 13.89
C LEU A 425 -5.37 12.40 13.25
N TYR A 426 -4.68 12.29 12.12
CA TYR A 426 -4.26 13.43 11.29
C TYR A 426 -3.27 14.40 11.97
N HIS A 427 -2.56 13.90 12.97
CA HIS A 427 -1.50 14.63 13.67
C HIS A 427 -0.20 13.81 13.68
N PRO A 428 0.41 13.60 12.51
CA PRO A 428 1.71 12.91 12.44
C PRO A 428 2.77 13.75 13.14
N LEU A 429 3.63 13.10 13.94
CA LEU A 429 4.75 13.72 14.62
C LEU A 429 5.99 13.78 13.73
N SER A 430 6.73 14.88 13.80
CA SER A 430 8.04 15.05 13.17
C SER A 430 9.11 14.15 13.81
N LEU A 431 10.29 14.06 13.20
CA LEU A 431 11.39 13.27 13.77
C LEU A 431 11.82 13.81 15.15
N HIS A 432 12.03 15.11 15.27
CA HIS A 432 12.48 15.72 16.54
C HIS A 432 11.41 15.57 17.65
N GLU A 433 10.12 15.76 17.35
CA GLU A 433 9.04 15.56 18.32
C GLU A 433 9.02 14.13 18.85
N LYS A 434 9.18 13.13 17.97
CA LYS A 434 9.26 11.72 18.36
C LYS A 434 10.49 11.45 19.25
N VAL A 435 11.66 11.95 18.85
CA VAL A 435 12.91 11.75 19.58
C VAL A 435 12.86 12.41 20.96
N ILE A 436 12.40 13.66 21.08
CA ILE A 436 12.25 14.37 22.34
C ILE A 436 11.28 13.62 23.26
N THR A 437 10.12 13.22 22.72
CA THR A 437 9.11 12.45 23.46
C THR A 437 9.68 11.15 24.02
N LEU A 438 10.38 10.38 23.19
CA LEU A 438 10.95 9.10 23.58
C LEU A 438 12.11 9.27 24.58
N CYS A 439 12.96 10.28 24.42
CA CYS A 439 14.02 10.60 25.39
C CYS A 439 13.44 10.94 26.76
N ALA A 440 12.42 11.80 26.82
CA ALA A 440 11.78 12.14 28.09
C ALA A 440 11.12 10.90 28.74
N ALA A 441 10.49 10.04 27.93
CA ALA A 441 9.84 8.83 28.40
C ALA A 441 10.84 7.80 28.95
N THR A 442 11.87 7.43 28.17
CA THR A 442 12.85 6.41 28.55
C THR A 442 13.73 6.82 29.76
N HIS A 443 13.88 8.13 29.99
CA HIS A 443 14.55 8.65 31.18
C HIS A 443 13.58 8.94 32.34
N LYS A 444 12.40 8.31 32.31
CA LYS A 444 11.40 8.32 33.39
C LYS A 444 10.94 9.73 33.81
N VAL A 445 11.00 10.74 32.94
CA VAL A 445 10.52 12.10 33.22
C VAL A 445 9.02 12.13 33.54
N LEU A 446 8.26 11.21 32.95
CA LEU A 446 6.80 11.10 33.08
C LEU A 446 6.34 10.48 34.42
N LEU A 447 7.23 9.89 35.23
CA LEU A 447 6.87 9.34 36.55
C LEU A 447 6.27 10.43 37.44
N GLY A 448 5.16 10.13 38.10
CA GLY A 448 4.44 11.08 38.95
C GLY A 448 3.54 12.06 38.18
N VAL A 449 3.48 11.99 36.86
CA VAL A 449 2.45 12.70 36.08
C VAL A 449 1.19 11.85 36.02
N GLU A 450 0.06 12.45 36.42
CA GLU A 450 -1.23 11.77 36.38
C GLU A 450 -1.52 11.21 34.95
N LYS A 451 -1.90 9.94 34.87
CA LYS A 451 -2.13 9.22 33.59
C LYS A 451 -3.02 10.02 32.63
N THR A 452 -4.07 10.64 33.13
CA THR A 452 -5.01 11.44 32.32
C THR A 452 -4.39 12.71 31.75
N LYS A 453 -3.27 13.17 32.29
CA LYS A 453 -2.58 14.41 31.92
C LYS A 453 -1.35 14.17 31.04
N ILE A 454 -0.92 12.91 30.84
CA ILE A 454 0.31 12.60 30.09
C ILE A 454 0.26 13.16 28.67
N LYS A 455 -0.86 13.04 27.97
CA LYS A 455 -0.98 13.59 26.60
C LYS A 455 -0.90 15.11 26.56
N GLN A 456 -1.56 15.77 27.49
CA GLN A 456 -1.46 17.24 27.60
C GLN A 456 -0.04 17.66 27.95
N PHE A 457 0.59 16.95 28.87
CA PHE A 457 1.99 17.20 29.25
C PHE A 457 2.92 17.02 28.03
N GLN A 458 2.76 15.97 27.25
CA GLN A 458 3.53 15.76 26.02
C GLN A 458 3.37 16.93 25.05
N TYR A 459 2.13 17.35 24.78
CA TYR A 459 1.84 18.46 23.88
C TYR A 459 2.48 19.76 24.36
N ASP A 460 2.26 20.13 25.61
CA ASP A 460 2.78 21.36 26.20
C ASP A 460 4.33 21.34 26.24
N MET A 461 4.93 20.17 26.52
CA MET A 461 6.38 19.99 26.52
C MET A 461 6.95 20.21 25.10
N LEU A 462 6.36 19.58 24.08
CA LEU A 462 6.81 19.76 22.69
C LEU A 462 6.67 21.22 22.25
N GLN A 463 5.57 21.87 22.60
CA GLN A 463 5.37 23.29 22.31
C GLN A 463 6.42 24.18 23.00
N MET A 464 6.81 23.87 24.24
CA MET A 464 7.89 24.58 24.92
C MET A 464 9.23 24.37 24.19
N PHE A 465 9.55 23.14 23.78
CA PHE A 465 10.77 22.89 22.99
C PHE A 465 10.80 23.67 21.67
N GLU A 466 9.67 23.80 20.98
CA GLU A 466 9.58 24.58 19.74
C GLU A 466 9.77 26.08 19.97
N THR A 467 9.25 26.62 21.09
CA THR A 467 9.25 28.06 21.34
C THR A 467 10.49 28.55 22.07
N GLU A 468 11.00 27.79 23.05
CA GLU A 468 12.09 28.20 23.94
C GLU A 468 13.43 27.56 23.55
N HIS A 469 13.42 26.36 22.94
CA HIS A 469 14.61 25.59 22.57
C HIS A 469 14.58 25.03 21.14
N PRO A 470 14.26 25.86 20.11
CA PRO A 470 14.13 25.39 18.72
C PRO A 470 15.43 24.79 18.18
N GLU A 471 16.58 25.18 18.73
CA GLU A 471 17.90 24.65 18.32
C GLU A 471 18.02 23.15 18.56
N ILE A 472 17.35 22.59 19.56
CA ILE A 472 17.36 21.14 19.84
C ILE A 472 16.65 20.39 18.71
N GLY A 473 15.47 20.87 18.33
CA GLY A 473 14.69 20.28 17.24
C GLY A 473 15.44 20.35 15.90
N GLN A 474 16.03 21.51 15.59
CA GLN A 474 16.83 21.72 14.36
C GLN A 474 18.04 20.78 14.32
N GLU A 475 18.78 20.65 15.42
CA GLU A 475 19.93 19.76 15.50
C GLU A 475 19.55 18.29 15.22
N ILE A 476 18.40 17.83 15.78
CA ILE A 476 17.90 16.47 15.54
C ILE A 476 17.56 16.26 14.07
N GLU A 477 16.84 17.21 13.45
CA GLU A 477 16.42 17.11 12.04
C GLU A 477 17.58 17.14 11.07
N GLU A 478 18.61 17.99 11.31
CA GLU A 478 19.75 18.12 10.43
C GLU A 478 20.75 16.97 10.58
N LYS A 479 21.17 16.68 11.81
CA LYS A 479 22.22 15.67 12.08
C LYS A 479 21.70 14.25 12.10
N LYS A 480 20.42 14.05 12.46
CA LYS A 480 19.76 12.73 12.62
C LYS A 480 20.52 11.80 13.57
N VAL A 481 21.29 12.37 14.48
CA VAL A 481 22.11 11.69 15.49
C VAL A 481 21.76 12.25 16.86
N LEU A 482 21.72 11.39 17.88
CA LEU A 482 21.45 11.75 19.25
C LEU A 482 22.70 11.49 20.08
N THR A 483 23.42 12.57 20.46
CA THR A 483 24.61 12.53 21.33
C THR A 483 24.18 12.44 22.81
N GLU A 484 25.11 12.03 23.70
CA GLU A 484 24.81 12.01 25.14
C GLU A 484 24.52 13.43 25.66
N GLU A 485 25.29 14.42 25.23
CA GLU A 485 25.09 15.84 25.60
C GLU A 485 23.70 16.33 25.20
N LEU A 486 23.22 15.92 24.02
CA LEU A 486 21.89 16.30 23.54
C LEU A 486 20.79 15.59 24.34
N ILE A 487 21.01 14.32 24.74
CA ILE A 487 20.09 13.58 25.62
C ILE A 487 19.99 14.30 26.97
N ASP A 488 21.14 14.62 27.59
CA ASP A 488 21.17 15.28 28.88
C ASP A 488 20.42 16.62 28.81
N LYS A 489 20.67 17.42 27.77
CA LYS A 489 19.98 18.67 27.53
C LYS A 489 18.46 18.50 27.40
N ILE A 490 18.00 17.52 26.63
CA ILE A 490 16.57 17.22 26.47
C ILE A 490 15.97 16.81 27.83
N VAL A 491 16.63 15.92 28.55
CA VAL A 491 16.13 15.37 29.80
C VAL A 491 16.10 16.43 30.89
N GLU A 492 17.13 17.27 31.01
CA GLU A 492 17.18 18.38 31.99
C GLU A 492 16.07 19.40 31.70
N THR A 493 15.95 19.85 30.46
CA THR A 493 14.89 20.78 30.03
C THR A 493 13.50 20.21 30.30
N ALA A 494 13.27 18.93 29.98
CA ALA A 494 11.98 18.27 30.27
C ALA A 494 11.69 18.13 31.77
N LYS A 495 12.72 17.88 32.59
CA LYS A 495 12.58 17.87 34.09
C LYS A 495 12.29 19.24 34.65
N GLU A 496 12.91 20.29 34.14
CA GLU A 496 12.63 21.67 34.54
C GLU A 496 11.20 22.07 34.18
N PHE A 497 10.78 21.75 32.97
CA PHE A 497 9.40 21.96 32.55
C PHE A 497 8.40 21.23 33.44
N LYS A 498 8.67 19.99 33.82
CA LYS A 498 7.83 19.26 34.75
C LYS A 498 7.72 19.95 36.11
N LYS A 499 8.84 20.41 36.68
CA LYS A 499 8.85 21.12 37.95
C LYS A 499 8.05 22.43 37.96
N SER A 500 7.93 23.07 36.79
CA SER A 500 7.18 24.32 36.65
C SER A 500 5.67 24.09 36.53
N ARG A 501 5.22 22.87 36.19
CA ARG A 501 3.82 22.53 35.89
C ARG A 501 3.19 21.52 36.87
N CYS A 502 4.00 20.75 37.57
CA CYS A 502 3.63 19.83 38.65
C CYS A 502 4.27 20.30 39.96
#